data_cce76aa650b9f4ef0aff9c3c680f0b86
#
_entry.id   cce76aa650b9f4ef0aff9c3c680f0b86
#
_cell.length_a   1.000
_cell.length_b   1.000
_cell.length_c   1.000
_cell.angle_alpha   90.00
_cell.angle_beta   90.00
_cell.angle_gamma   90.00
#
_symmetry.space_group_name_H-M   'P 1'
#
loop_
_entity.id
_entity.type
_entity.pdbx_description
1 polymer ?
#
loop_
_entity_poly.entity_id
_entity_poly.type
_entity_poly.pdbx_seq_one_letter_code
_entity_poly.pdbx_strand_id
1 'polypeptide(L)'
;GTIGLTAADHAKQVVGVELNRDAVQDAIGNARHNGVKNARFFAADATRWIREAAAAGEKADVIFMDPPREGSTPEFLASVARMAPKRVVYVSCNPVTLARDLATLTKLGYKAEGFTPVDMFPHTEHIETVCALSKLDIHRKMPSGKR
;
A
#
# COMPACT_ATOMS: atom_id res chain seq x y z
N GLY A 1 -1.86 -13.29 1.03
CA GLY A 1 -0.42 -12.92 1.05
C GLY A 1 0.20 -12.70 -0.32
N THR A 2 -0.59 -12.84 -1.41
CA THR A 2 -0.11 -12.88 -2.80
C THR A 2 0.75 -11.67 -3.17
N ILE A 3 0.30 -10.46 -2.93
CA ILE A 3 1.04 -9.23 -3.27
C ILE A 3 2.40 -9.21 -2.56
N GLY A 4 2.42 -9.51 -1.26
CA GLY A 4 3.65 -9.52 -0.48
C GLY A 4 4.63 -10.61 -0.93
N LEU A 5 4.13 -11.81 -1.23
CA LEU A 5 4.96 -12.92 -1.70
C LEU A 5 5.55 -12.64 -3.08
N THR A 6 4.78 -12.05 -4.00
CA THR A 6 5.26 -11.64 -5.32
C THR A 6 6.36 -10.57 -5.22
N ALA A 7 6.25 -9.67 -4.24
CA ALA A 7 7.25 -8.62 -4.03
C ALA A 7 8.52 -9.11 -3.28
N ALA A 8 8.51 -10.31 -2.71
CA ALA A 8 9.56 -10.79 -1.80
C ALA A 8 10.95 -10.89 -2.46
N ASP A 9 11.01 -11.27 -3.74
CA ASP A 9 12.28 -11.38 -4.48
C ASP A 9 12.98 -10.03 -4.71
N HIS A 10 12.22 -8.93 -4.59
CA HIS A 10 12.70 -7.55 -4.75
C HIS A 10 12.82 -6.79 -3.44
N ALA A 11 12.59 -7.46 -2.31
CA ALA A 11 12.59 -6.83 -0.99
C ALA A 11 13.56 -7.52 -0.03
N LYS A 12 14.20 -6.72 0.82
CA LYS A 12 14.99 -7.27 1.94
C LYS A 12 14.10 -7.97 2.98
N GLN A 13 12.93 -7.42 3.23
CA GLN A 13 11.93 -7.94 4.15
C GLN A 13 10.54 -7.51 3.70
N VAL A 14 9.59 -8.41 3.84
CA VAL A 14 8.17 -8.16 3.61
C VAL A 14 7.40 -8.39 4.91
N VAL A 15 6.51 -7.47 5.22
CA VAL A 15 5.55 -7.59 6.33
C VAL A 15 4.15 -7.51 5.76
N GLY A 16 3.35 -8.54 5.95
CA GLY A 16 1.94 -8.59 5.59
C GLY A 16 1.06 -8.52 6.85
N VAL A 17 0.01 -7.72 6.78
CA VAL A 17 -0.97 -7.57 7.87
C VAL A 17 -2.36 -7.83 7.30
N GLU A 18 -3.08 -8.76 7.89
CA GLU A 18 -4.38 -9.22 7.45
C GLU A 18 -5.26 -9.52 8.68
N LEU A 19 -6.52 -9.12 8.63
CA LEU A 19 -7.45 -9.34 9.73
C LEU A 19 -7.89 -10.81 9.85
N ASN A 20 -8.07 -11.47 8.70
CA ASN A 20 -8.51 -12.86 8.64
C ASN A 20 -7.34 -13.81 9.01
N ARG A 21 -7.50 -14.52 10.12
CA ARG A 21 -6.49 -15.46 10.63
C ARG A 21 -6.22 -16.62 9.68
N ASP A 22 -7.23 -17.12 8.99
CA ASP A 22 -7.07 -18.25 8.06
C ASP A 22 -6.27 -17.79 6.84
N ALA A 23 -6.56 -16.60 6.30
CA ALA A 23 -5.78 -16.01 5.22
C ALA A 23 -4.31 -15.75 5.62
N VAL A 24 -4.04 -15.43 6.88
CA VAL A 24 -2.66 -15.33 7.42
C VAL A 24 -1.98 -16.70 7.44
N GLN A 25 -2.67 -17.75 7.89
CA GLN A 25 -2.12 -19.11 7.88
C GLN A 25 -1.83 -19.57 6.44
N ASP A 26 -2.72 -19.30 5.51
CA ASP A 26 -2.52 -19.60 4.09
C ASP A 26 -1.31 -18.84 3.53
N ALA A 27 -1.16 -17.55 3.87
CA ALA A 27 -0.01 -16.76 3.46
C ALA A 27 1.32 -17.33 3.98
N ILE A 28 1.34 -17.79 5.24
CA ILE A 28 2.51 -18.46 5.85
C ILE A 28 2.79 -19.80 5.15
N GLY A 29 1.74 -20.58 4.88
CA GLY A 29 1.83 -21.84 4.14
C GLY A 29 2.39 -21.64 2.73
N ASN A 30 1.87 -20.64 2.01
CA ASN A 30 2.31 -20.28 0.67
C ASN A 30 3.76 -19.76 0.67
N ALA A 31 4.17 -18.98 1.67
CA ALA A 31 5.57 -18.56 1.82
C ALA A 31 6.51 -19.77 1.94
N ARG A 32 6.16 -20.73 2.79
CA ARG A 32 6.94 -21.96 2.95
C ARG A 32 6.99 -22.80 1.69
N HIS A 33 5.84 -23.00 1.04
CA HIS A 33 5.75 -23.77 -0.21
C HIS A 33 6.62 -23.18 -1.33
N ASN A 34 6.67 -21.86 -1.43
CA ASN A 34 7.45 -21.15 -2.44
C ASN A 34 8.88 -20.81 -1.98
N GLY A 35 9.32 -21.29 -0.81
CA GLY A 35 10.69 -21.04 -0.33
C GLY A 35 10.98 -19.59 0.06
N VAL A 36 9.95 -18.75 0.24
CA VAL A 36 10.10 -17.34 0.64
C VAL A 36 10.42 -17.25 2.13
N LYS A 37 11.62 -16.76 2.47
CA LYS A 37 12.15 -16.72 3.84
C LYS A 37 12.13 -15.33 4.48
N ASN A 38 11.94 -14.29 3.68
CA ASN A 38 12.01 -12.89 4.08
C ASN A 38 10.63 -12.23 4.24
N ALA A 39 9.54 -13.00 4.25
CA ALA A 39 8.19 -12.53 4.50
C ALA A 39 7.68 -12.97 5.88
N ARG A 40 7.01 -12.06 6.57
CA ARG A 40 6.30 -12.30 7.84
C ARG A 40 4.88 -11.80 7.74
N PHE A 41 3.92 -12.56 8.28
CA PHE A 41 2.50 -12.23 8.22
C PHE A 41 1.92 -12.17 9.63
N PHE A 42 1.08 -11.17 9.89
CA PHE A 42 0.46 -10.91 11.18
C PHE A 42 -1.06 -10.84 11.05
N ALA A 43 -1.76 -11.55 11.94
CA ALA A 43 -3.21 -11.47 12.06
C ALA A 43 -3.57 -10.28 12.93
N ALA A 44 -3.90 -9.13 12.33
CA ALA A 44 -4.20 -7.89 13.03
C ALA A 44 -5.08 -6.96 12.19
N ASP A 45 -5.76 -6.03 12.85
CA ASP A 45 -6.35 -4.88 12.19
C ASP A 45 -5.25 -3.98 11.61
N ALA A 46 -5.29 -3.75 10.29
CA ALA A 46 -4.24 -3.02 9.58
C ALA A 46 -4.13 -1.55 10.03
N THR A 47 -5.26 -0.90 10.37
CA THR A 47 -5.26 0.49 10.83
C THR A 47 -4.57 0.61 12.19
N ARG A 48 -4.91 -0.29 13.11
CA ARG A 48 -4.27 -0.34 14.42
C ARG A 48 -2.78 -0.67 14.30
N TRP A 49 -2.44 -1.68 13.54
CA TRP A 49 -1.06 -2.13 13.36
C TRP A 49 -0.15 -1.03 12.80
N ILE A 50 -0.56 -0.39 11.69
CA ILE A 50 0.25 0.65 11.05
C ILE A 50 0.37 1.91 11.93
N ARG A 51 -0.66 2.23 12.72
CA ARG A 51 -0.61 3.33 13.67
C ARG A 51 0.43 3.07 14.76
N GLU A 52 0.44 1.87 15.34
CA GLU A 52 1.40 1.45 16.36
C GLU A 52 2.83 1.42 15.81
N ALA A 53 3.04 0.84 14.62
CA ALA A 53 4.33 0.82 13.94
C ALA A 53 4.85 2.24 13.63
N ALA A 54 3.98 3.11 13.10
CA ALA A 54 4.34 4.50 12.84
C ALA A 54 4.66 5.29 14.13
N ALA A 55 3.95 5.00 15.24
CA ALA A 55 4.22 5.60 16.54
C ALA A 55 5.57 5.12 17.12
N ALA A 56 5.93 3.86 16.89
CA ALA A 56 7.22 3.29 17.26
C ALA A 56 8.39 3.79 16.39
N GLY A 57 8.11 4.59 15.35
CA GLY A 57 9.14 5.12 14.45
C GLY A 57 9.59 4.16 13.36
N GLU A 58 8.86 3.05 13.16
CA GLU A 58 9.14 2.12 12.08
C GLU A 58 9.01 2.80 10.71
N LYS A 59 9.78 2.33 9.75
CA LYS A 59 9.82 2.83 8.38
C LYS A 59 9.59 1.70 7.39
N ALA A 60 8.99 2.05 6.26
CA ALA A 60 8.88 1.17 5.11
C ALA A 60 9.37 1.91 3.87
N ASP A 61 10.05 1.24 2.96
CA ASP A 61 10.42 1.85 1.67
C ASP A 61 9.21 1.89 0.72
N VAL A 62 8.41 0.84 0.73
CA VAL A 62 7.20 0.69 -0.09
C VAL A 62 6.07 0.15 0.78
N ILE A 63 4.87 0.69 0.61
CA ILE A 63 3.64 0.15 1.21
C ILE A 63 2.69 -0.22 0.07
N PHE A 64 2.27 -1.48 0.03
CA PHE A 64 1.15 -1.95 -0.77
C PHE A 64 -0.11 -1.90 0.09
N MET A 65 -1.20 -1.40 -0.47
CA MET A 65 -2.50 -1.39 0.18
C MET A 65 -3.57 -1.86 -0.78
N ASP A 66 -4.43 -2.72 -0.28
CA ASP A 66 -5.57 -3.31 -0.99
C ASP A 66 -6.80 -3.28 -0.05
N PRO A 67 -7.38 -2.10 0.16
CA PRO A 67 -8.49 -1.94 1.09
C PRO A 67 -9.80 -2.48 0.52
N PRO A 68 -10.83 -2.69 1.36
CA PRO A 68 -12.17 -3.05 0.91
C PRO A 68 -12.80 -1.95 0.06
N ARG A 69 -14.00 -2.21 -0.50
CA ARG A 69 -14.71 -1.30 -1.43
C ARG A 69 -14.98 0.09 -0.84
N GLU A 70 -15.07 0.21 0.47
CA GLU A 70 -15.22 1.48 1.20
C GLU A 70 -13.96 2.34 1.18
N GLY A 71 -12.85 1.79 0.71
CA GLY A 71 -11.54 2.44 0.71
C GLY A 71 -10.88 2.43 2.08
N SER A 72 -9.88 3.28 2.26
CA SER A 72 -9.12 3.40 3.50
C SER A 72 -9.67 4.49 4.42
N THR A 73 -9.40 4.35 5.71
CA THR A 73 -9.72 5.39 6.68
C THR A 73 -8.71 6.54 6.65
N PRO A 74 -9.11 7.76 7.00
CA PRO A 74 -8.17 8.88 7.13
C PRO A 74 -7.02 8.60 8.12
N GLU A 75 -7.31 7.86 9.20
CA GLU A 75 -6.33 7.45 10.21
C GLU A 75 -5.27 6.50 9.60
N PHE A 76 -5.71 5.53 8.79
CA PHE A 76 -4.81 4.62 8.09
C PHE A 76 -3.89 5.40 7.14
N LEU A 77 -4.45 6.27 6.29
CA LEU A 77 -3.71 7.07 5.32
C LEU A 77 -2.70 8.02 6.00
N ALA A 78 -3.08 8.63 7.13
CA ALA A 78 -2.17 9.46 7.92
C ALA A 78 -1.01 8.64 8.50
N SER A 79 -1.27 7.41 8.94
CA SER A 79 -0.26 6.50 9.46
C SER A 79 0.69 6.03 8.36
N VAL A 80 0.18 5.74 7.15
CA VAL A 80 1.00 5.47 5.95
C VAL A 80 1.95 6.63 5.69
N ALA A 81 1.44 7.87 5.68
CA ALA A 81 2.27 9.05 5.45
C ALA A 81 3.32 9.27 6.54
N ARG A 82 3.00 8.94 7.80
CA ARG A 82 3.94 9.03 8.94
C ARG A 82 5.08 8.01 8.85
N MET A 83 4.82 6.80 8.35
CA MET A 83 5.87 5.82 8.03
C MET A 83 6.78 6.31 6.90
N ALA A 84 6.33 7.29 6.15
CA ALA A 84 7.07 7.99 5.10
C ALA A 84 7.66 7.09 4.00
N PRO A 85 6.92 6.10 3.46
CA PRO A 85 7.43 5.29 2.38
C PRO A 85 7.78 6.14 1.15
N LYS A 86 8.81 5.73 0.41
CA LYS A 86 9.16 6.36 -0.87
C LYS A 86 8.06 6.15 -1.91
N ARG A 87 7.38 5.01 -1.84
CA ARG A 87 6.29 4.63 -2.75
C ARG A 87 5.12 4.01 -1.98
N VAL A 88 3.93 4.32 -2.45
CA VAL A 88 2.70 3.62 -2.09
C VAL A 88 2.12 3.02 -3.36
N VAL A 89 1.74 1.75 -3.32
CA VAL A 89 1.01 1.09 -4.39
C VAL A 89 -0.39 0.79 -3.85
N TYR A 90 -1.38 1.42 -4.45
CA TYR A 90 -2.78 1.27 -4.07
C TYR A 90 -3.49 0.40 -5.12
N VAL A 91 -3.98 -0.76 -4.70
CA VAL A 91 -4.88 -1.61 -5.48
C VAL A 91 -6.29 -1.31 -5.04
N SER A 92 -7.22 -1.10 -5.95
CA SER A 92 -8.59 -0.71 -5.63
C SER A 92 -9.61 -1.35 -6.57
N CYS A 93 -10.65 -1.94 -6.00
CA CYS A 93 -11.82 -2.41 -6.72
C CYS A 93 -12.93 -1.35 -6.85
N ASN A 94 -12.70 -0.10 -6.38
CA ASN A 94 -13.67 0.98 -6.45
C ASN A 94 -13.00 2.32 -6.79
N PRO A 95 -13.17 2.83 -8.03
CA PRO A 95 -12.50 4.06 -8.45
C PRO A 95 -12.97 5.31 -7.70
N VAL A 96 -14.18 5.32 -7.16
CA VAL A 96 -14.73 6.48 -6.41
C VAL A 96 -14.01 6.63 -5.07
N THR A 97 -13.88 5.55 -4.32
CA THR A 97 -13.17 5.57 -3.03
C THR A 97 -11.66 5.73 -3.24
N LEU A 98 -11.11 5.19 -4.32
CA LEU A 98 -9.72 5.45 -4.72
C LEU A 98 -9.47 6.94 -4.91
N ALA A 99 -10.31 7.64 -5.69
CA ALA A 99 -10.15 9.07 -5.92
C ALA A 99 -10.17 9.90 -4.62
N ARG A 100 -11.07 9.56 -3.68
CA ARG A 100 -11.15 10.17 -2.35
C ARG A 100 -9.85 9.96 -1.55
N ASP A 101 -9.35 8.75 -1.52
CA ASP A 101 -8.16 8.38 -0.75
C ASP A 101 -6.90 8.98 -1.35
N LEU A 102 -6.80 9.02 -2.69
CA LEU A 102 -5.71 9.70 -3.39
C LEU A 102 -5.69 11.20 -3.12
N ALA A 103 -6.85 11.86 -3.05
CA ALA A 103 -6.92 13.27 -2.66
C ALA A 103 -6.37 13.51 -1.24
N THR A 104 -6.59 12.55 -0.33
CA THR A 104 -6.02 12.58 1.03
C THR A 104 -4.51 12.37 1.01
N LEU A 105 -4.02 11.34 0.30
CA LEU A 105 -2.58 11.06 0.18
C LEU A 105 -1.83 12.22 -0.49
N THR A 106 -2.46 12.89 -1.46
CA THR A 106 -1.88 14.09 -2.12
C THR A 106 -1.66 15.21 -1.10
N LYS A 107 -2.62 15.49 -0.23
CA LYS A 107 -2.47 16.47 0.86
C LYS A 107 -1.39 16.06 1.87
N LEU A 108 -1.12 14.76 2.00
CA LEU A 108 -0.09 14.19 2.87
C LEU A 108 1.30 14.10 2.19
N GLY A 109 1.46 14.69 1.00
CA GLY A 109 2.75 14.80 0.33
C GLY A 109 3.09 13.67 -0.63
N TYR A 110 2.08 12.98 -1.17
CA TYR A 110 2.25 11.99 -2.22
C TYR A 110 1.70 12.47 -3.55
N LYS A 111 2.27 12.01 -4.64
CA LYS A 111 1.82 12.27 -6.01
C LYS A 111 1.52 10.96 -6.71
N ALA A 112 0.34 10.85 -7.31
CA ALA A 112 0.01 9.74 -8.19
C ALA A 112 0.84 9.85 -9.48
N GLU A 113 1.51 8.75 -9.85
CA GLU A 113 2.37 8.67 -11.03
C GLU A 113 1.66 8.03 -12.22
N GLY A 114 0.68 7.18 -11.96
CA GLY A 114 -0.08 6.51 -13.01
C GLY A 114 -1.17 5.61 -12.48
N PHE A 115 -2.07 5.25 -13.39
CA PHE A 115 -3.21 4.36 -13.13
C PHE A 115 -3.18 3.24 -14.16
N THR A 116 -3.26 2.01 -13.69
CA THR A 116 -3.39 0.83 -14.55
C THR A 116 -4.72 0.14 -14.22
N PRO A 117 -5.75 0.31 -15.06
CA PRO A 117 -6.99 -0.44 -14.90
C PRO A 117 -6.76 -1.89 -15.35
N VAL A 118 -7.37 -2.83 -14.63
CA VAL A 118 -7.31 -4.27 -14.90
C VAL A 118 -8.71 -4.84 -14.88
N ASP A 119 -9.16 -5.39 -15.99
CA ASP A 119 -10.46 -6.07 -16.09
C ASP A 119 -10.33 -7.51 -15.57
N MET A 120 -10.57 -7.68 -14.27
CA MET A 120 -10.57 -8.98 -13.58
C MET A 120 -11.93 -9.70 -13.69
N PHE A 121 -12.98 -8.96 -14.00
CA PHE A 121 -14.36 -9.45 -14.01
C PHE A 121 -15.08 -9.03 -15.31
N PRO A 122 -14.68 -9.61 -16.47
CA PRO A 122 -15.25 -9.24 -17.77
C PRO A 122 -16.78 -9.41 -17.77
N HIS A 123 -17.47 -8.54 -18.49
CA HIS A 123 -18.94 -8.44 -18.55
C HIS A 123 -19.61 -7.93 -17.26
N THR A 124 -18.87 -7.32 -16.34
CA THR A 124 -19.40 -6.62 -15.18
C THR A 124 -18.93 -5.16 -15.18
N GLU A 125 -19.50 -4.32 -14.31
CA GLU A 125 -19.06 -2.94 -14.09
C GLU A 125 -17.83 -2.83 -13.14
N HIS A 126 -17.32 -3.98 -12.67
CA HIS A 126 -16.23 -4.03 -11.73
C HIS A 126 -14.88 -3.98 -12.43
N ILE A 127 -14.04 -3.04 -12.02
CA ILE A 127 -12.68 -2.89 -12.50
C ILE A 127 -11.73 -2.75 -11.32
N GLU A 128 -10.61 -3.44 -11.40
CA GLU A 128 -9.49 -3.21 -10.50
C GLU A 128 -8.62 -2.08 -11.05
N THR A 129 -8.09 -1.26 -10.17
CA THR A 129 -7.19 -0.17 -10.56
C THR A 129 -5.95 -0.20 -9.68
N VAL A 130 -4.78 -0.32 -10.30
CA VAL A 130 -3.50 -0.17 -9.60
C VAL A 130 -3.00 1.26 -9.79
N CYS A 131 -2.77 1.95 -8.69
CA CYS A 131 -2.21 3.30 -8.68
C CYS A 131 -0.88 3.31 -7.93
N ALA A 132 0.18 3.77 -8.60
CA ALA A 132 1.47 4.01 -7.97
C ALA A 132 1.58 5.48 -7.55
N LEU A 133 2.02 5.70 -6.30
CA LEU A 133 2.28 7.04 -5.78
C LEU A 133 3.74 7.13 -5.33
N SER A 134 4.35 8.29 -5.55
CA SER A 134 5.66 8.65 -5.02
C SER A 134 5.55 9.74 -3.96
N LYS A 135 6.45 9.69 -2.97
CA LYS A 135 6.58 10.75 -1.99
C LYS A 135 7.19 11.99 -2.65
N LEU A 136 6.57 13.15 -2.44
CA LEU A 136 7.11 14.42 -2.92
C LEU A 136 8.36 14.80 -2.13
N ASP A 137 9.42 15.17 -2.84
CA ASP A 137 10.66 15.66 -2.26
C ASP A 137 10.50 17.18 -2.01
N ILE A 138 10.07 17.54 -0.78
CA ILE A 138 9.80 18.94 -0.40
C ILE A 138 11.10 19.78 -0.40
N HIS A 139 12.27 19.14 -0.52
CA HIS A 139 13.57 19.81 -0.54
C HIS A 139 14.12 20.10 -1.95
N ARG A 140 13.40 19.74 -3.01
CA ARG A 140 13.81 20.12 -4.36
C ARG A 140 13.49 21.61 -4.57
N LYS A 141 14.44 22.49 -4.21
CA LYS A 141 14.39 23.92 -4.59
C LYS A 141 14.03 24.03 -6.07
N MET A 142 12.97 24.78 -6.36
CA MET A 142 12.65 25.18 -7.72
C MET A 142 13.92 25.75 -8.35
N PRO A 143 14.28 25.39 -9.59
CA PRO A 143 15.36 26.05 -10.28
C PRO A 143 15.02 27.55 -10.33
N SER A 144 15.88 28.39 -9.79
CA SER A 144 15.75 29.83 -9.86
C SER A 144 15.70 30.21 -11.34
N GLY A 145 14.53 30.60 -11.79
CA GLY A 145 14.36 31.16 -13.14
C GLY A 145 15.28 32.35 -13.29
N LYS A 146 16.29 32.20 -14.14
CA LYS A 146 17.04 33.34 -14.65
C LYS A 146 16.06 34.14 -15.52
N ARG A 147 15.85 35.37 -15.12
CA ARG A 147 15.23 36.42 -15.98
C ARG A 147 16.16 36.73 -17.15
#